data_d7e3d1b4ee5043fc81507ab8d4cfdd92
#
_entry.id   d7e3d1b4ee5043fc81507ab8d4cfdd92
#
_cell.length_a   1.000
_cell.length_b   1.000
_cell.length_c   1.000
_cell.angle_alpha   90.00
_cell.angle_beta   90.00
_cell.angle_gamma   90.00
#
_symmetry.space_group_name_H-M   'P 1'
#
loop_
_entity.id
_entity.type
_entity.pdbx_description
1 polymer ?
#
loop_
_entity_poly.entity_id
_entity_poly.type
_entity_poly.pdbx_seq_one_letter_code
_entity_poly.pdbx_strand_id
1 'polypeptide(L)'
;MLTDAQCKGAKGGAKPYKLTDSRGLYLHVSPTGHRSWRHKYRYGGKEKLRTLGSYPDVGLREARELRDEDKRLLRGGKDPIVEAKRASLASRLAAAHTFEAVAREWFSKQELRWKPVHAKDVIVSLERDVFEDIGSLPITAIDATHVLATLQKVEDRGAIETAHRLRQRISAIYAYAIANGDATSDPAASLVKVLKAKPSKRRWPAVITIKEARDVLSLTDTAEASPVVKLAARFLALTAQRPGMIRWLEWKDIREFNPEAGGCDTEAIWIAPAVKMKQELEQREDESFNHPVPLGLAASDVLREAWKFSAGSNYVFPGAHSIHKPMSENALSYLLLREGLRKRHVPHGWRSTFSTIMNEWIVE
;
A
#
# COMPACT_ATOMS: atom_id res chain seq x y z
N MET A 1 -36.95 10.12 -47.31
CA MET A 1 -35.98 10.24 -46.20
C MET A 1 -36.12 11.59 -45.54
N LEU A 2 -36.08 11.67 -44.23
CA LEU A 2 -36.14 12.94 -43.52
C LEU A 2 -34.88 13.80 -43.75
N THR A 3 -35.08 15.11 -43.63
CA THR A 3 -33.99 16.10 -43.54
C THR A 3 -33.88 16.68 -42.12
N ASP A 4 -32.73 17.20 -41.74
CA ASP A 4 -32.54 17.82 -40.43
C ASP A 4 -33.43 19.06 -40.24
N ALA A 5 -33.70 19.80 -41.34
CA ALA A 5 -34.61 20.92 -41.34
C ALA A 5 -36.06 20.49 -40.94
N GLN A 6 -36.51 19.34 -41.46
CA GLN A 6 -37.81 18.78 -41.08
C GLN A 6 -37.85 18.33 -39.61
N CYS A 7 -36.76 17.77 -39.09
CA CYS A 7 -36.62 17.39 -37.70
C CYS A 7 -36.64 18.62 -36.77
N LYS A 8 -35.97 19.70 -37.16
CA LYS A 8 -35.96 21.00 -36.42
C LYS A 8 -37.34 21.67 -36.42
N GLY A 9 -38.00 21.66 -37.59
CA GLY A 9 -39.31 22.28 -37.78
C GLY A 9 -40.48 21.53 -37.15
N ALA A 10 -40.27 20.29 -36.65
CA ALA A 10 -41.36 19.49 -36.06
C ALA A 10 -41.79 20.08 -34.69
N LYS A 11 -43.07 20.52 -34.63
CA LYS A 11 -43.66 21.12 -33.43
C LYS A 11 -44.71 20.18 -32.84
N GLY A 12 -45.00 20.31 -31.53
CA GLY A 12 -46.10 19.59 -30.88
C GLY A 12 -47.45 19.93 -31.53
N GLY A 13 -48.36 18.97 -31.57
CA GLY A 13 -49.72 19.11 -32.09
C GLY A 13 -50.73 18.54 -31.10
N ALA A 14 -52.02 18.58 -31.46
CA ALA A 14 -53.10 18.07 -30.63
C ALA A 14 -52.97 16.56 -30.30
N LYS A 15 -52.31 15.79 -31.15
CA LYS A 15 -52.01 14.36 -30.96
C LYS A 15 -50.60 14.06 -31.32
N PRO A 16 -49.98 13.00 -30.72
CA PRO A 16 -48.65 12.60 -31.10
C PRO A 16 -48.64 12.10 -32.56
N TYR A 17 -47.55 12.41 -33.29
CA TYR A 17 -47.36 11.97 -34.63
C TYR A 17 -45.93 11.49 -34.90
N LYS A 18 -45.72 10.87 -36.06
CA LYS A 18 -44.42 10.34 -36.46
C LYS A 18 -44.01 10.92 -37.81
N LEU A 19 -42.77 11.30 -37.90
CA LEU A 19 -42.09 11.60 -39.16
C LEU A 19 -41.21 10.40 -39.54
N THR A 20 -41.59 9.69 -40.61
CA THR A 20 -40.92 8.45 -41.03
C THR A 20 -39.68 8.78 -41.84
N ASP A 21 -38.56 8.17 -41.50
CA ASP A 21 -37.34 8.25 -42.30
C ASP A 21 -37.21 7.05 -43.25
N SER A 22 -36.48 6.04 -42.86
CA SER A 22 -36.28 4.85 -43.66
C SER A 22 -36.04 3.62 -42.78
N ARG A 23 -36.39 2.43 -43.34
CA ARG A 23 -36.06 1.14 -42.72
C ARG A 23 -36.48 0.98 -41.27
N GLY A 24 -37.68 1.49 -40.90
CA GLY A 24 -38.22 1.39 -39.53
C GLY A 24 -37.85 2.52 -38.60
N LEU A 25 -36.95 3.45 -39.00
CA LEU A 25 -36.61 4.64 -38.25
C LEU A 25 -37.67 5.73 -38.42
N TYR A 26 -38.07 6.38 -37.34
CA TYR A 26 -38.94 7.56 -37.37
C TYR A 26 -38.71 8.47 -36.17
N LEU A 27 -39.01 9.75 -36.35
CA LEU A 27 -39.03 10.72 -35.25
C LEU A 27 -40.44 10.77 -34.68
N HIS A 28 -40.63 10.43 -33.44
CA HIS A 28 -41.88 10.56 -32.70
C HIS A 28 -41.93 11.94 -32.09
N VAL A 29 -43.00 12.68 -32.37
CA VAL A 29 -43.26 14.01 -31.81
C VAL A 29 -44.44 13.92 -30.88
N SER A 30 -44.25 14.26 -29.59
CA SER A 30 -45.30 14.28 -28.59
C SER A 30 -46.17 15.56 -28.72
N PRO A 31 -47.39 15.62 -28.14
CA PRO A 31 -48.19 16.83 -28.09
C PRO A 31 -47.44 18.00 -27.42
N THR A 32 -46.59 17.72 -26.45
CA THR A 32 -45.74 18.72 -25.75
C THR A 32 -44.55 19.20 -26.56
N GLY A 33 -44.35 18.70 -27.78
CA GLY A 33 -43.21 19.04 -28.63
C GLY A 33 -41.93 18.25 -28.37
N HIS A 34 -41.93 17.30 -27.42
CA HIS A 34 -40.80 16.42 -27.20
C HIS A 34 -40.59 15.47 -28.41
N ARG A 35 -39.40 15.39 -28.91
CA ARG A 35 -39.06 14.63 -30.11
C ARG A 35 -38.09 13.49 -29.75
N SER A 36 -38.41 12.25 -30.11
CA SER A 36 -37.61 11.08 -29.83
C SER A 36 -37.46 10.16 -31.03
N TRP A 37 -36.25 9.73 -31.31
CA TRP A 37 -35.97 8.75 -32.34
C TRP A 37 -36.41 7.37 -31.90
N ARG A 38 -37.15 6.67 -32.78
CA ARG A 38 -37.66 5.33 -32.54
C ARG A 38 -37.37 4.45 -33.76
N HIS A 39 -36.93 3.21 -33.47
CA HIS A 39 -36.69 2.18 -34.49
C HIS A 39 -37.64 1.02 -34.23
N LYS A 40 -38.50 0.79 -35.25
CA LYS A 40 -39.47 -0.31 -35.31
C LYS A 40 -38.89 -1.47 -36.10
N TYR A 41 -38.83 -2.68 -35.53
CA TYR A 41 -38.27 -3.85 -36.14
C TYR A 41 -39.01 -5.13 -35.74
N ARG A 42 -38.69 -6.25 -36.39
CA ARG A 42 -39.22 -7.59 -36.04
C ARG A 42 -38.11 -8.48 -35.54
N TYR A 43 -38.40 -9.21 -34.46
CA TYR A 43 -37.52 -10.22 -33.87
C TYR A 43 -38.35 -11.37 -33.32
N GLY A 44 -38.02 -12.63 -33.70
CA GLY A 44 -38.78 -13.83 -33.31
C GLY A 44 -40.25 -13.76 -33.72
N GLY A 45 -40.53 -13.23 -34.91
CA GLY A 45 -41.92 -13.08 -35.42
C GLY A 45 -42.71 -11.92 -34.83
N LYS A 46 -42.25 -11.26 -33.73
CA LYS A 46 -42.92 -10.17 -33.06
C LYS A 46 -42.38 -8.80 -33.44
N GLU A 47 -43.27 -7.83 -33.56
CA GLU A 47 -42.91 -6.44 -33.73
C GLU A 47 -42.41 -5.84 -32.41
N LYS A 48 -41.27 -5.15 -32.47
CA LYS A 48 -40.64 -4.46 -31.32
C LYS A 48 -40.28 -3.03 -31.69
N LEU A 49 -40.23 -2.18 -30.63
CA LEU A 49 -39.92 -0.77 -30.74
C LEU A 49 -38.82 -0.39 -29.78
N ARG A 50 -37.71 0.14 -30.31
CA ARG A 50 -36.60 0.67 -29.51
C ARG A 50 -36.56 2.20 -29.66
N THR A 51 -36.47 2.90 -28.51
CA THR A 51 -36.15 4.34 -28.48
C THR A 51 -34.61 4.48 -28.56
N LEU A 52 -34.12 5.29 -29.51
CA LEU A 52 -32.71 5.50 -29.77
C LEU A 52 -32.14 6.73 -29.08
N GLY A 53 -32.99 7.70 -28.73
CA GLY A 53 -32.62 8.93 -28.05
C GLY A 53 -33.55 10.10 -28.38
N SER A 54 -33.34 11.23 -27.71
CA SER A 54 -34.08 12.45 -27.91
C SER A 54 -33.42 13.34 -28.96
N TYR A 55 -34.21 14.01 -29.79
CA TYR A 55 -33.71 15.05 -30.66
C TYR A 55 -33.81 16.41 -29.88
N PRO A 56 -32.74 17.28 -29.88
CA PRO A 56 -31.58 17.26 -30.76
C PRO A 56 -30.35 16.51 -30.21
N ASP A 57 -30.37 15.95 -29.00
CA ASP A 57 -29.22 15.27 -28.38
C ASP A 57 -28.68 14.15 -29.29
N VAL A 58 -29.56 13.39 -29.88
CA VAL A 58 -29.27 12.46 -30.98
C VAL A 58 -29.70 13.09 -32.28
N GLY A 59 -28.74 13.44 -33.13
CA GLY A 59 -28.99 14.00 -34.47
C GLY A 59 -29.52 12.97 -35.47
N LEU A 60 -30.04 13.43 -36.62
CA LEU A 60 -30.57 12.53 -37.68
C LEU A 60 -29.50 11.54 -38.21
N ARG A 61 -28.26 11.97 -38.36
CA ARG A 61 -27.15 11.12 -38.80
C ARG A 61 -26.90 10.01 -37.77
N GLU A 62 -26.77 10.35 -36.54
CA GLU A 62 -26.51 9.42 -35.44
C GLU A 62 -27.68 8.42 -35.27
N ALA A 63 -28.92 8.89 -35.37
CA ALA A 63 -30.11 8.03 -35.33
C ALA A 63 -30.08 6.96 -36.45
N ARG A 64 -29.58 7.31 -37.64
CA ARG A 64 -29.39 6.37 -38.75
C ARG A 64 -28.28 5.36 -38.46
N GLU A 65 -27.19 5.80 -37.85
CA GLU A 65 -26.08 4.94 -37.41
C GLU A 65 -26.56 3.92 -36.36
N LEU A 66 -27.27 4.36 -35.35
CA LEU A 66 -27.88 3.49 -34.32
C LEU A 66 -28.88 2.48 -34.92
N ARG A 67 -29.73 2.91 -35.87
CA ARG A 67 -30.60 1.99 -36.60
C ARG A 67 -29.81 0.93 -37.36
N ASP A 68 -28.72 1.31 -38.03
CA ASP A 68 -27.93 0.37 -38.81
C ASP A 68 -27.15 -0.59 -37.93
N GLU A 69 -26.79 -0.19 -36.73
CA GLU A 69 -26.26 -1.05 -35.67
C GLU A 69 -27.29 -2.08 -35.20
N ASP A 70 -28.52 -1.63 -34.89
CA ASP A 70 -29.65 -2.52 -34.60
C ASP A 70 -29.84 -3.60 -35.68
N LYS A 71 -29.73 -3.21 -36.96
CA LYS A 71 -29.82 -4.16 -38.07
C LYS A 71 -28.68 -5.15 -38.14
N ARG A 72 -27.47 -4.75 -37.75
CA ARG A 72 -26.35 -5.68 -37.67
C ARG A 72 -26.60 -6.74 -36.57
N LEU A 73 -27.09 -6.30 -35.41
CA LEU A 73 -27.49 -7.21 -34.31
C LEU A 73 -28.57 -8.20 -34.74
N LEU A 74 -29.61 -7.72 -35.42
CA LEU A 74 -30.70 -8.55 -35.93
C LEU A 74 -30.24 -9.61 -36.97
N ARG A 75 -29.31 -9.25 -37.87
CA ARG A 75 -28.71 -10.23 -38.80
C ARG A 75 -27.90 -11.28 -38.05
N GLY A 76 -27.28 -10.92 -36.92
CA GLY A 76 -26.57 -11.84 -36.04
C GLY A 76 -27.47 -12.62 -35.09
N GLY A 77 -28.82 -12.59 -35.25
CA GLY A 77 -29.76 -13.28 -34.39
C GLY A 77 -29.91 -12.71 -33.00
N LYS A 78 -29.47 -11.48 -32.76
CA LYS A 78 -29.51 -10.82 -31.46
C LYS A 78 -30.61 -9.72 -31.41
N ASP A 79 -31.32 -9.65 -30.28
CA ASP A 79 -32.32 -8.62 -30.07
C ASP A 79 -31.67 -7.31 -29.58
N PRO A 80 -31.76 -6.19 -30.34
CA PRO A 80 -31.18 -4.90 -29.97
C PRO A 80 -31.59 -4.39 -28.56
N ILE A 81 -32.85 -4.62 -28.11
CA ILE A 81 -33.30 -4.22 -26.79
C ILE A 81 -32.58 -5.02 -25.71
N VAL A 82 -32.42 -6.32 -25.90
CA VAL A 82 -31.75 -7.21 -24.93
C VAL A 82 -30.26 -6.85 -24.82
N GLU A 83 -29.61 -6.64 -25.97
CA GLU A 83 -28.19 -6.25 -26.00
C GLU A 83 -27.95 -4.87 -25.36
N ALA A 84 -28.83 -3.89 -25.60
CA ALA A 84 -28.77 -2.59 -24.93
C ALA A 84 -28.95 -2.68 -23.41
N LYS A 85 -29.86 -3.54 -22.94
CA LYS A 85 -30.02 -3.80 -21.50
C LYS A 85 -28.80 -4.48 -20.90
N ARG A 86 -28.20 -5.45 -21.59
CA ARG A 86 -26.97 -6.13 -21.17
C ARG A 86 -25.81 -5.14 -21.07
N ALA A 87 -25.63 -4.30 -22.08
CA ALA A 87 -24.58 -3.27 -22.07
C ALA A 87 -24.77 -2.27 -20.93
N SER A 88 -26.00 -1.80 -20.70
CA SER A 88 -26.33 -0.89 -19.59
C SER A 88 -26.08 -1.54 -18.22
N LEU A 89 -26.45 -2.82 -18.04
CA LEU A 89 -26.18 -3.54 -16.81
C LEU A 89 -24.67 -3.75 -16.60
N ALA A 90 -23.96 -4.15 -17.64
CA ALA A 90 -22.50 -4.30 -17.58
C ALA A 90 -21.80 -2.98 -17.24
N SER A 91 -22.22 -1.87 -17.82
CA SER A 91 -21.72 -0.52 -17.50
C SER A 91 -21.99 -0.13 -16.06
N ARG A 92 -23.18 -0.42 -15.54
CA ARG A 92 -23.54 -0.14 -14.13
C ARG A 92 -22.72 -0.98 -13.16
N LEU A 93 -22.53 -2.26 -13.45
CA LEU A 93 -21.69 -3.14 -12.64
C LEU A 93 -20.22 -2.67 -12.67
N ALA A 94 -19.69 -2.33 -13.85
CA ALA A 94 -18.35 -1.79 -13.98
C ALA A 94 -18.17 -0.47 -13.21
N ALA A 95 -19.18 0.41 -13.23
CA ALA A 95 -19.16 1.65 -12.45
C ALA A 95 -19.28 1.43 -10.92
N ALA A 96 -19.87 0.32 -10.47
CA ALA A 96 -19.89 -0.06 -9.06
C ALA A 96 -18.56 -0.65 -8.59
N HIS A 97 -17.80 -1.31 -9.49
CA HIS A 97 -16.52 -1.94 -9.21
C HIS A 97 -15.36 -1.00 -9.60
N THR A 98 -15.23 0.12 -8.87
CA THR A 98 -14.10 1.04 -9.04
C THR A 98 -12.83 0.42 -8.45
N PHE A 99 -11.65 0.88 -8.92
CA PHE A 99 -10.37 0.45 -8.37
C PHE A 99 -10.28 0.68 -6.86
N GLU A 100 -10.73 1.84 -6.37
CA GLU A 100 -10.73 2.14 -4.93
C GLU A 100 -11.63 1.19 -4.14
N ALA A 101 -12.84 0.88 -4.63
CA ALA A 101 -13.75 -0.06 -3.96
C ALA A 101 -13.09 -1.44 -3.80
N VAL A 102 -12.54 -1.98 -4.88
CA VAL A 102 -11.86 -3.27 -4.87
C VAL A 102 -10.59 -3.23 -4.01
N ALA A 103 -9.82 -2.13 -4.06
CA ALA A 103 -8.63 -1.95 -3.23
C ALA A 103 -8.95 -1.93 -1.73
N ARG A 104 -10.05 -1.30 -1.32
CA ARG A 104 -10.50 -1.29 0.08
C ARG A 104 -10.99 -2.65 0.54
N GLU A 105 -11.67 -3.41 -0.31
CA GLU A 105 -12.03 -4.80 -0.02
C GLU A 105 -10.79 -5.70 0.14
N TRP A 106 -9.84 -5.61 -0.77
CA TRP A 106 -8.56 -6.29 -0.66
C TRP A 106 -7.84 -5.91 0.64
N PHE A 107 -7.79 -4.61 0.96
CA PHE A 107 -7.13 -4.09 2.16
C PHE A 107 -7.75 -4.68 3.43
N SER A 108 -9.07 -4.68 3.56
CA SER A 108 -9.78 -5.21 4.75
C SER A 108 -9.47 -6.68 5.03
N LYS A 109 -9.20 -7.48 3.97
CA LYS A 109 -8.78 -8.89 4.13
C LYS A 109 -7.30 -9.02 4.50
N GLN A 110 -6.45 -8.09 4.03
CA GLN A 110 -5.01 -8.16 4.26
C GLN A 110 -4.58 -7.53 5.58
N GLU A 111 -5.28 -6.49 6.06
CA GLU A 111 -4.89 -5.76 7.28
C GLU A 111 -4.84 -6.66 8.52
N LEU A 112 -5.65 -7.72 8.58
CA LEU A 112 -5.65 -8.71 9.66
C LEU A 112 -4.30 -9.46 9.79
N ARG A 113 -3.52 -9.52 8.70
CA ARG A 113 -2.21 -10.18 8.64
C ARG A 113 -1.05 -9.24 8.92
N TRP A 114 -1.30 -7.94 8.96
CA TRP A 114 -0.25 -6.94 9.07
C TRP A 114 -0.17 -6.30 10.45
N LYS A 115 1.01 -5.76 10.77
CA LYS A 115 1.12 -4.87 11.93
C LYS A 115 0.37 -3.57 11.63
N PRO A 116 -0.31 -2.95 12.63
CA PRO A 116 -1.13 -1.74 12.42
C PRO A 116 -0.37 -0.61 11.71
N VAL A 117 0.91 -0.41 12.04
CA VAL A 117 1.76 0.59 11.37
C VAL A 117 1.91 0.30 9.88
N HIS A 118 2.14 -0.98 9.51
CA HIS A 118 2.28 -1.36 8.10
C HIS A 118 0.94 -1.24 7.34
N ALA A 119 -0.17 -1.67 7.95
CA ALA A 119 -1.50 -1.51 7.36
C ALA A 119 -1.79 -0.02 7.08
N LYS A 120 -1.52 0.85 8.06
CA LYS A 120 -1.65 2.30 7.89
C LYS A 120 -0.78 2.84 6.74
N ASP A 121 0.47 2.42 6.64
CA ASP A 121 1.37 2.85 5.55
C ASP A 121 0.85 2.41 4.18
N VAL A 122 0.25 1.21 4.08
CA VAL A 122 -0.33 0.71 2.83
C VAL A 122 -1.49 1.58 2.40
N ILE A 123 -2.51 1.76 3.27
CA ILE A 123 -3.71 2.49 2.89
C ILE A 123 -3.44 3.96 2.61
N VAL A 124 -2.67 4.64 3.48
CA VAL A 124 -2.32 6.06 3.30
C VAL A 124 -1.57 6.29 1.99
N SER A 125 -0.69 5.36 1.59
CA SER A 125 0.03 5.54 0.32
C SER A 125 -0.86 5.31 -0.90
N LEU A 126 -1.85 4.42 -0.83
CA LEU A 126 -2.84 4.23 -1.89
C LEU A 126 -3.75 5.47 -2.01
N GLU A 127 -4.23 5.98 -0.89
CA GLU A 127 -5.06 7.19 -0.83
C GLU A 127 -4.34 8.42 -1.40
N ARG A 128 -3.09 8.64 -0.99
CA ARG A 128 -2.31 9.80 -1.40
C ARG A 128 -1.86 9.75 -2.86
N ASP A 129 -1.45 8.58 -3.35
CA ASP A 129 -0.66 8.47 -4.58
C ASP A 129 -1.37 7.72 -5.72
N VAL A 130 -2.50 7.05 -5.45
CA VAL A 130 -3.15 6.17 -6.43
C VAL A 130 -4.63 6.49 -6.60
N PHE A 131 -5.38 6.66 -5.50
CA PHE A 131 -6.83 6.84 -5.59
C PHE A 131 -7.23 8.17 -6.24
N GLU A 132 -6.42 9.22 -6.10
CA GLU A 132 -6.66 10.49 -6.77
C GLU A 132 -6.68 10.35 -8.31
N ASP A 133 -5.81 9.49 -8.84
CA ASP A 133 -5.66 9.34 -10.30
C ASP A 133 -6.58 8.27 -10.89
N ILE A 134 -6.61 7.08 -10.28
CA ILE A 134 -7.30 5.91 -10.87
C ILE A 134 -8.36 5.31 -9.94
N GLY A 135 -8.54 5.83 -8.74
CA GLY A 135 -9.45 5.26 -7.73
C GLY A 135 -10.90 5.19 -8.18
N SER A 136 -11.40 6.24 -8.83
CA SER A 136 -12.78 6.35 -9.30
C SER A 136 -13.04 5.61 -10.62
N LEU A 137 -12.01 5.16 -11.32
CA LEU A 137 -12.17 4.45 -12.58
C LEU A 137 -12.65 3.01 -12.34
N PRO A 138 -13.52 2.47 -13.22
CA PRO A 138 -13.82 1.05 -13.21
C PRO A 138 -12.54 0.22 -13.33
N ILE A 139 -12.36 -0.80 -12.50
CA ILE A 139 -11.13 -1.60 -12.46
C ILE A 139 -10.81 -2.24 -13.82
N THR A 140 -11.83 -2.57 -14.60
CA THR A 140 -11.72 -3.13 -15.95
C THR A 140 -11.30 -2.11 -17.01
N ALA A 141 -11.41 -0.80 -16.74
CA ALA A 141 -11.07 0.27 -17.67
C ALA A 141 -9.61 0.76 -17.50
N ILE A 142 -8.92 0.32 -16.46
CA ILE A 142 -7.54 0.73 -16.17
C ILE A 142 -6.57 -0.17 -16.93
N ASP A 143 -5.73 0.43 -17.74
CA ASP A 143 -4.65 -0.22 -18.48
C ASP A 143 -3.26 0.13 -17.92
N ALA A 144 -2.22 -0.44 -18.52
CA ALA A 144 -0.84 -0.19 -18.11
C ALA A 144 -0.42 1.28 -18.25
N THR A 145 -1.03 2.03 -19.16
CA THR A 145 -0.73 3.46 -19.38
C THR A 145 -1.22 4.30 -18.21
N HIS A 146 -2.43 4.04 -17.72
CA HIS A 146 -2.98 4.69 -16.54
C HIS A 146 -2.11 4.45 -15.30
N VAL A 147 -1.75 3.17 -15.05
CA VAL A 147 -0.90 2.80 -13.92
C VAL A 147 0.49 3.44 -14.03
N LEU A 148 1.09 3.42 -15.24
CA LEU A 148 2.40 4.02 -15.47
C LEU A 148 2.40 5.52 -15.18
N ALA A 149 1.40 6.25 -15.69
CA ALA A 149 1.27 7.70 -15.46
C ALA A 149 1.20 8.03 -13.95
N THR A 150 0.42 7.29 -13.19
CA THR A 150 0.33 7.43 -11.72
C THR A 150 1.69 7.17 -11.04
N LEU A 151 2.39 6.10 -11.43
CA LEU A 151 3.69 5.76 -10.85
C LEU A 151 4.79 6.76 -11.23
N GLN A 152 4.77 7.30 -12.44
CA GLN A 152 5.73 8.32 -12.90
C GLN A 152 5.64 9.60 -12.07
N LYS A 153 4.46 10.07 -11.68
CA LYS A 153 4.29 11.21 -10.77
C LYS A 153 5.03 11.00 -9.44
N VAL A 154 5.02 9.75 -8.94
CA VAL A 154 5.73 9.38 -7.72
C VAL A 154 7.24 9.34 -7.94
N GLU A 155 7.68 8.85 -9.09
CA GLU A 155 9.11 8.85 -9.48
C GLU A 155 9.67 10.26 -9.67
N ASP A 156 8.89 11.17 -10.25
CA ASP A 156 9.32 12.54 -10.57
C ASP A 156 9.56 13.39 -9.32
N ARG A 157 8.88 13.08 -8.22
CA ARG A 157 9.21 13.67 -6.92
C ARG A 157 10.38 12.97 -6.19
N GLY A 158 11.10 12.06 -6.87
CA GLY A 158 12.28 11.37 -6.35
C GLY A 158 12.00 10.13 -5.49
N ALA A 159 10.73 9.70 -5.37
CA ALA A 159 10.30 8.61 -4.49
C ALA A 159 10.29 7.23 -5.22
N ILE A 160 11.39 6.86 -5.88
CA ILE A 160 11.51 5.66 -6.73
C ILE A 160 11.10 4.38 -5.98
N GLU A 161 11.59 4.18 -4.74
CA GLU A 161 11.25 2.99 -3.95
C GLU A 161 9.73 2.93 -3.64
N THR A 162 9.10 4.09 -3.40
CA THR A 162 7.66 4.19 -3.18
C THR A 162 6.89 3.82 -4.44
N ALA A 163 7.32 4.28 -5.62
CA ALA A 163 6.70 3.91 -6.89
C ALA A 163 6.72 2.39 -7.10
N HIS A 164 7.83 1.74 -6.84
CA HIS A 164 7.92 0.27 -6.90
C HIS A 164 6.99 -0.44 -5.90
N ARG A 165 6.87 0.08 -4.68
CA ARG A 165 5.95 -0.48 -3.67
C ARG A 165 4.49 -0.30 -4.09
N LEU A 166 4.13 0.87 -4.62
CA LEU A 166 2.79 1.13 -5.15
C LEU A 166 2.47 0.20 -6.31
N ARG A 167 3.41 0.02 -7.27
CA ARG A 167 3.24 -0.97 -8.33
C ARG A 167 2.93 -2.37 -7.77
N GLN A 168 3.67 -2.83 -6.76
CA GLN A 168 3.42 -4.13 -6.13
C GLN A 168 2.04 -4.20 -5.46
N ARG A 169 1.59 -3.12 -4.81
CA ARG A 169 0.26 -3.03 -4.18
C ARG A 169 -0.84 -3.06 -5.23
N ILE A 170 -0.70 -2.30 -6.33
CA ILE A 170 -1.63 -2.32 -7.45
C ILE A 170 -1.72 -3.73 -8.04
N SER A 171 -0.59 -4.38 -8.28
CA SER A 171 -0.54 -5.76 -8.78
C SER A 171 -1.23 -6.76 -7.83
N ALA A 172 -1.07 -6.61 -6.50
CA ALA A 172 -1.76 -7.45 -5.52
C ALA A 172 -3.28 -7.21 -5.48
N ILE A 173 -3.72 -5.96 -5.68
CA ILE A 173 -5.15 -5.62 -5.80
C ILE A 173 -5.73 -6.27 -7.06
N TYR A 174 -5.02 -6.21 -8.19
CA TYR A 174 -5.45 -6.89 -9.42
C TYR A 174 -5.46 -8.41 -9.29
N ALA A 175 -4.51 -9.01 -8.60
CA ALA A 175 -4.54 -10.44 -8.31
C ALA A 175 -5.80 -10.84 -7.53
N TYR A 176 -6.21 -10.00 -6.56
CA TYR A 176 -7.46 -10.16 -5.82
C TYR A 176 -8.69 -10.00 -6.73
N ALA A 177 -8.71 -8.95 -7.56
CA ALA A 177 -9.78 -8.69 -8.52
C ALA A 177 -9.95 -9.84 -9.53
N ILE A 178 -8.85 -10.38 -10.05
CA ILE A 178 -8.86 -11.51 -10.98
C ILE A 178 -9.44 -12.76 -10.31
N ALA A 179 -9.05 -13.03 -9.06
CA ALA A 179 -9.59 -14.17 -8.29
C ALA A 179 -11.09 -14.06 -8.03
N ASN A 180 -11.64 -12.82 -7.91
CA ASN A 180 -13.07 -12.57 -7.75
C ASN A 180 -13.83 -12.46 -9.10
N GLY A 181 -13.14 -12.43 -10.24
CA GLY A 181 -13.76 -12.26 -11.55
C GLY A 181 -14.02 -10.80 -11.94
N ASP A 182 -13.52 -9.83 -11.17
CA ASP A 182 -13.69 -8.39 -11.41
C ASP A 182 -12.71 -7.84 -12.45
N ALA A 183 -11.62 -8.56 -12.73
CA ALA A 183 -10.62 -8.21 -13.74
C ALA A 183 -10.13 -9.47 -14.47
N THR A 184 -9.57 -9.30 -15.66
CA THR A 184 -9.04 -10.40 -16.48
C THR A 184 -7.52 -10.40 -16.58
N SER A 185 -6.86 -9.30 -16.26
CA SER A 185 -5.40 -9.13 -16.36
C SER A 185 -4.89 -8.10 -15.36
N ASP A 186 -3.60 -8.16 -15.04
CA ASP A 186 -2.90 -7.21 -14.18
C ASP A 186 -2.11 -6.19 -15.02
N PRO A 187 -2.56 -4.93 -15.12
CA PRO A 187 -1.88 -3.89 -15.89
C PRO A 187 -0.55 -3.43 -15.26
N ALA A 188 -0.31 -3.73 -13.98
CA ALA A 188 0.91 -3.35 -13.29
C ALA A 188 2.04 -4.39 -13.45
N ALA A 189 1.74 -5.61 -13.90
CA ALA A 189 2.70 -6.71 -13.95
C ALA A 189 3.90 -6.41 -14.85
N SER A 190 3.67 -5.87 -16.06
CA SER A 190 4.71 -5.56 -17.03
C SER A 190 5.59 -4.36 -16.65
N LEU A 191 5.13 -3.49 -15.75
CA LEU A 191 5.77 -2.21 -15.43
C LEU A 191 7.04 -2.35 -14.57
N VAL A 192 7.34 -3.54 -14.06
CA VAL A 192 8.57 -3.81 -13.27
C VAL A 192 9.83 -3.32 -13.99
N LYS A 193 9.89 -3.53 -15.31
CA LYS A 193 11.06 -3.19 -16.14
C LYS A 193 11.02 -1.77 -16.71
N VAL A 194 9.88 -1.08 -16.59
CA VAL A 194 9.67 0.26 -17.14
C VAL A 194 10.03 1.35 -16.14
N LEU A 195 9.80 1.10 -14.85
CA LEU A 195 10.12 2.03 -13.78
C LEU A 195 11.65 2.25 -13.67
N LYS A 196 12.03 3.44 -13.21
CA LYS A 196 13.44 3.80 -12.93
C LYS A 196 14.07 2.75 -12.02
N ALA A 197 15.32 2.40 -12.29
CA ALA A 197 16.04 1.44 -11.46
C ALA A 197 16.10 1.89 -10.00
N LYS A 198 15.83 0.97 -9.08
CA LYS A 198 15.98 1.28 -7.66
C LYS A 198 17.43 1.67 -7.39
N PRO A 199 17.68 2.74 -6.62
CA PRO A 199 19.03 3.03 -6.19
C PRO A 199 19.60 1.81 -5.46
N SER A 200 20.87 1.52 -5.70
CA SER A 200 21.56 0.40 -5.04
C SER A 200 21.33 0.50 -3.53
N LYS A 201 20.94 -0.61 -2.90
CA LYS A 201 20.78 -0.65 -1.44
C LYS A 201 22.13 -0.31 -0.82
N ARG A 202 22.27 0.91 -0.32
CA ARG A 202 23.43 1.26 0.50
C ARG A 202 23.37 0.39 1.75
N ARG A 203 24.48 -0.31 2.03
CA ARG A 203 24.65 -0.94 3.35
C ARG A 203 24.56 0.16 4.40
N TRP A 204 24.01 -0.16 5.54
CA TRP A 204 24.04 0.76 6.67
C TRP A 204 25.49 1.08 7.00
N PRO A 205 25.85 2.36 7.18
CA PRO A 205 27.20 2.72 7.61
C PRO A 205 27.54 1.97 8.90
N ALA A 206 28.68 1.29 8.89
CA ALA A 206 29.17 0.50 10.00
C ALA A 206 30.68 0.56 10.06
N VAL A 207 31.22 0.75 11.24
CA VAL A 207 32.65 0.51 11.51
C VAL A 207 32.89 -0.99 11.55
N ILE A 208 34.01 -1.46 11.07
CA ILE A 208 34.28 -2.90 10.92
C ILE A 208 35.53 -3.38 11.68
N THR A 209 36.26 -2.47 12.33
CA THR A 209 37.40 -2.81 13.16
C THR A 209 37.11 -2.61 14.63
N ILE A 210 37.81 -3.37 15.51
CA ILE A 210 37.69 -3.24 16.98
C ILE A 210 38.08 -1.83 17.42
N LYS A 211 39.13 -1.25 16.83
CA LYS A 211 39.59 0.10 17.16
C LYS A 211 38.48 1.13 16.91
N GLU A 212 37.91 1.13 15.70
CA GLU A 212 36.84 2.04 15.37
C GLU A 212 35.56 1.82 16.22
N ALA A 213 35.26 0.56 16.57
CA ALA A 213 34.16 0.23 17.46
C ALA A 213 34.35 0.85 18.86
N ARG A 214 35.55 0.78 19.39
CA ARG A 214 35.97 1.43 20.66
C ARG A 214 35.82 2.96 20.57
N ASP A 215 36.28 3.55 19.45
CA ASP A 215 36.18 5.00 19.23
C ASP A 215 34.70 5.45 19.23
N VAL A 216 33.81 4.70 18.55
CA VAL A 216 32.36 4.98 18.56
C VAL A 216 31.79 4.88 19.97
N LEU A 217 32.13 3.84 20.74
CA LEU A 217 31.68 3.68 22.13
C LEU A 217 32.17 4.83 23.00
N SER A 218 33.44 5.21 22.92
CA SER A 218 33.98 6.32 23.68
C SER A 218 33.26 7.64 23.38
N LEU A 219 33.01 7.94 22.11
CA LEU A 219 32.23 9.13 21.72
C LEU A 219 30.81 9.11 22.29
N THR A 220 30.13 7.95 22.24
CA THR A 220 28.77 7.86 22.78
C THR A 220 28.72 7.96 24.32
N ASP A 221 29.75 7.48 25.01
CA ASP A 221 29.84 7.56 26.47
C ASP A 221 30.10 9.01 26.97
N THR A 222 30.87 9.80 26.19
CA THR A 222 31.16 11.21 26.53
C THR A 222 30.12 12.19 25.99
N ALA A 223 29.21 11.73 25.12
CA ALA A 223 28.19 12.57 24.51
C ALA A 223 27.29 13.29 25.51
N GLU A 224 26.82 14.50 25.16
CA GLU A 224 25.80 15.22 25.89
C GLU A 224 24.42 14.63 25.62
N ALA A 225 24.10 13.53 26.32
CA ALA A 225 22.84 12.82 26.20
C ALA A 225 22.38 12.23 27.53
N SER A 226 21.10 11.88 27.62
CA SER A 226 20.54 11.20 28.79
C SER A 226 21.36 9.92 29.10
N PRO A 227 21.69 9.64 30.37
CA PRO A 227 22.38 8.42 30.79
C PRO A 227 21.71 7.15 30.23
N VAL A 228 20.37 7.09 30.24
CA VAL A 228 19.59 5.97 29.73
C VAL A 228 19.88 5.72 28.23
N VAL A 229 19.97 6.78 27.42
CA VAL A 229 20.25 6.65 25.97
C VAL A 229 21.69 6.19 25.72
N LYS A 230 22.65 6.66 26.51
CA LYS A 230 24.06 6.22 26.44
C LYS A 230 24.19 4.75 26.81
N LEU A 231 23.56 4.32 27.91
CA LEU A 231 23.54 2.93 28.32
C LEU A 231 22.84 2.03 27.28
N ALA A 232 21.74 2.48 26.68
CA ALA A 232 21.08 1.77 25.61
C ALA A 232 21.96 1.63 24.36
N ALA A 233 22.74 2.66 24.00
CA ALA A 233 23.70 2.61 22.90
C ALA A 233 24.83 1.60 23.17
N ARG A 234 25.35 1.58 24.40
CA ARG A 234 26.38 0.63 24.81
C ARG A 234 25.84 -0.80 24.85
N PHE A 235 24.64 -1.02 25.39
CA PHE A 235 23.97 -2.33 25.38
C PHE A 235 23.70 -2.85 23.97
N LEU A 236 23.30 -1.95 23.04
CA LEU A 236 23.13 -2.29 21.63
C LEU A 236 24.45 -2.77 21.01
N ALA A 237 25.55 -2.09 21.30
CA ALA A 237 26.88 -2.48 20.78
C ALA A 237 27.30 -3.86 21.29
N LEU A 238 27.13 -4.11 22.60
CA LEU A 238 27.52 -5.36 23.25
C LEU A 238 26.70 -6.58 22.84
N THR A 239 25.41 -6.36 22.50
CA THR A 239 24.49 -7.44 22.15
C THR A 239 24.26 -7.57 20.65
N ALA A 240 24.63 -6.58 19.86
CA ALA A 240 24.41 -6.49 18.41
C ALA A 240 22.96 -6.78 17.96
N GLN A 241 21.99 -6.55 18.81
CA GLN A 241 20.58 -6.79 18.50
C GLN A 241 19.98 -5.66 17.65
N ARG A 242 18.74 -5.82 17.17
CA ARG A 242 18.08 -4.74 16.41
C ARG A 242 17.76 -3.56 17.36
N PRO A 243 17.97 -2.30 16.95
CA PRO A 243 17.69 -1.14 17.81
C PRO A 243 16.26 -1.10 18.36
N GLY A 244 15.29 -1.56 17.58
CA GLY A 244 13.90 -1.67 18.03
C GLY A 244 13.71 -2.67 19.19
N MET A 245 14.50 -3.74 19.24
CA MET A 245 14.43 -4.72 20.34
C MET A 245 14.98 -4.11 21.64
N ILE A 246 16.08 -3.34 21.56
CA ILE A 246 16.65 -2.61 22.71
C ILE A 246 15.64 -1.62 23.28
N ARG A 247 14.96 -0.89 22.40
CA ARG A 247 13.92 0.08 22.79
C ARG A 247 12.78 -0.55 23.61
N TRP A 248 12.36 -1.77 23.24
CA TRP A 248 11.24 -2.47 23.86
C TRP A 248 11.68 -3.50 24.92
N LEU A 249 12.96 -3.50 25.34
CA LEU A 249 13.46 -4.39 26.38
C LEU A 249 12.80 -4.07 27.71
N GLU A 250 12.18 -5.06 28.31
CA GLU A 250 11.57 -4.99 29.64
C GLU A 250 12.37 -5.80 30.66
N TRP A 251 12.36 -5.40 31.91
CA TRP A 251 13.05 -6.10 32.99
C TRP A 251 12.59 -7.56 33.11
N LYS A 252 11.32 -7.83 32.95
CA LYS A 252 10.77 -9.20 32.99
C LYS A 252 11.31 -10.14 31.91
N ASP A 253 11.87 -9.60 30.82
CA ASP A 253 12.44 -10.37 29.73
C ASP A 253 13.87 -10.85 30.03
N ILE A 254 14.47 -10.40 31.15
CA ILE A 254 15.83 -10.76 31.60
C ILE A 254 15.70 -11.80 32.71
N ARG A 255 16.39 -12.93 32.54
CA ARG A 255 16.40 -14.04 33.49
C ARG A 255 17.81 -14.22 34.04
N GLU A 256 17.92 -14.92 35.18
CA GLU A 256 19.19 -15.21 35.89
C GLU A 256 20.03 -13.94 36.12
N PHE A 257 19.35 -12.83 36.45
CA PHE A 257 19.93 -11.52 36.67
C PHE A 257 19.30 -10.80 37.86
N ASN A 258 20.13 -10.36 38.81
CA ASN A 258 19.69 -9.52 39.91
C ASN A 258 20.39 -8.15 39.80
N PRO A 259 19.65 -7.06 39.48
CA PRO A 259 20.25 -5.74 39.32
C PRO A 259 20.82 -5.16 40.63
N GLU A 260 20.38 -5.63 41.82
CA GLU A 260 20.79 -5.14 43.11
C GLU A 260 21.93 -5.97 43.74
N ALA A 261 22.13 -7.20 43.29
CA ALA A 261 23.21 -8.04 43.76
C ALA A 261 24.53 -7.60 43.10
N GLY A 262 25.53 -7.29 43.92
CA GLY A 262 26.92 -7.16 43.47
C GLY A 262 27.49 -8.55 43.19
N GLY A 263 27.73 -8.89 41.92
CA GLY A 263 28.31 -10.19 41.58
C GLY A 263 28.46 -10.40 40.07
N CYS A 264 29.01 -11.56 39.71
CA CYS A 264 29.26 -11.96 38.36
C CYS A 264 28.03 -12.75 37.83
N ASP A 265 27.09 -12.12 37.15
CA ASP A 265 25.96 -12.81 36.51
C ASP A 265 26.42 -13.45 35.20
N THR A 266 27.10 -14.60 35.32
CA THR A 266 27.61 -15.34 34.16
C THR A 266 26.53 -16.03 33.35
N GLU A 267 25.33 -16.21 33.93
CA GLU A 267 24.22 -16.94 33.36
C GLU A 267 23.06 -16.01 32.92
N ALA A 268 23.25 -14.69 33.08
CA ALA A 268 22.22 -13.73 32.66
C ALA A 268 21.84 -13.88 31.21
N ILE A 269 20.55 -13.97 30.95
CA ILE A 269 20.02 -14.16 29.60
C ILE A 269 18.80 -13.26 29.35
N TRP A 270 18.79 -12.59 28.21
CA TRP A 270 17.64 -11.87 27.72
C TRP A 270 16.81 -12.77 26.80
N ILE A 271 15.60 -13.10 27.19
CA ILE A 271 14.63 -13.81 26.35
C ILE A 271 13.79 -12.78 25.60
N ALA A 272 14.19 -12.43 24.39
CA ALA A 272 13.47 -11.46 23.57
C ALA A 272 12.18 -12.09 23.04
N PRO A 273 10.98 -11.60 23.45
CA PRO A 273 9.72 -12.20 23.04
C PRO A 273 9.49 -12.10 21.52
N ALA A 274 8.99 -13.17 20.93
CA ALA A 274 8.70 -13.26 19.50
C ALA A 274 7.77 -12.13 19.01
N VAL A 275 6.78 -11.75 19.83
CA VAL A 275 5.83 -10.66 19.56
C VAL A 275 6.51 -9.30 19.36
N LYS A 276 7.66 -9.06 20.02
CA LYS A 276 8.45 -7.83 19.89
C LYS A 276 9.40 -7.86 18.67
N MET A 277 9.54 -9.01 18.03
CA MET A 277 10.45 -9.23 16.91
C MET A 277 9.76 -8.96 15.56
N LYS A 278 10.56 -8.88 14.49
CA LYS A 278 10.07 -8.78 13.10
C LYS A 278 9.87 -10.19 12.55
N GLN A 279 8.78 -10.84 12.93
CA GLN A 279 8.40 -12.18 12.50
C GLN A 279 7.01 -12.18 11.86
N GLU A 280 6.65 -13.27 11.20
CA GLU A 280 5.30 -13.51 10.66
C GLU A 280 4.29 -13.70 11.79
N LEU A 281 2.99 -13.53 11.51
CA LEU A 281 1.94 -13.50 12.54
C LEU A 281 1.91 -14.79 13.36
N GLU A 282 1.97 -15.94 12.69
CA GLU A 282 1.94 -17.27 13.31
C GLU A 282 3.09 -17.51 14.29
N GLN A 283 4.27 -16.95 13.99
CA GLN A 283 5.46 -17.06 14.83
C GLN A 283 5.49 -16.07 16.00
N ARG A 284 4.65 -15.03 15.98
CA ARG A 284 4.65 -14.00 17.03
C ARG A 284 3.96 -14.46 18.31
N GLU A 285 2.98 -15.33 18.17
CA GLU A 285 2.17 -15.82 19.29
C GLU A 285 2.74 -17.11 19.90
N ASP A 286 3.75 -17.68 19.26
CA ASP A 286 4.40 -18.91 19.70
C ASP A 286 5.71 -18.57 20.45
N GLU A 287 5.74 -18.89 21.75
CA GLU A 287 6.90 -18.69 22.63
C GLU A 287 8.14 -19.48 22.21
N SER A 288 7.97 -20.56 21.43
CA SER A 288 9.11 -21.32 20.88
C SER A 288 10.00 -20.50 19.96
N PHE A 289 9.47 -19.39 19.41
CA PHE A 289 10.21 -18.41 18.59
C PHE A 289 10.80 -17.26 19.39
N ASN A 290 10.73 -17.30 20.73
CA ASN A 290 11.47 -16.36 21.57
C ASN A 290 12.97 -16.50 21.32
N HIS A 291 13.67 -15.37 21.25
CA HIS A 291 15.08 -15.34 20.90
C HIS A 291 15.93 -15.14 22.16
N PRO A 292 16.66 -16.18 22.63
CA PRO A 292 17.56 -16.06 23.75
C PRO A 292 18.83 -15.31 23.33
N VAL A 293 19.21 -14.32 24.13
CA VAL A 293 20.44 -13.52 23.95
C VAL A 293 21.26 -13.66 25.22
N PRO A 294 22.32 -14.47 25.24
CA PRO A 294 23.25 -14.54 26.37
C PRO A 294 23.86 -13.17 26.66
N LEU A 295 23.95 -12.80 27.91
CA LEU A 295 24.49 -11.52 28.34
C LEU A 295 25.87 -11.74 28.98
N GLY A 296 26.90 -11.22 28.33
CA GLY A 296 28.24 -11.22 28.93
C GLY A 296 28.33 -10.19 30.08
N LEU A 297 29.38 -10.27 30.89
CA LEU A 297 29.61 -9.43 32.05
C LEU A 297 29.44 -7.93 31.77
N ALA A 298 30.01 -7.44 30.68
CA ALA A 298 29.91 -6.03 30.29
C ALA A 298 28.45 -5.60 29.99
N ALA A 299 27.64 -6.51 29.45
CA ALA A 299 26.20 -6.22 29.21
C ALA A 299 25.42 -6.22 30.53
N SER A 300 25.73 -7.12 31.46
CA SER A 300 25.15 -7.18 32.80
C SER A 300 25.51 -5.93 33.60
N ASP A 301 26.72 -5.40 33.51
CA ASP A 301 27.14 -4.14 34.15
C ASP A 301 26.32 -2.96 33.61
N VAL A 302 26.08 -2.89 32.28
CA VAL A 302 25.21 -1.86 31.69
C VAL A 302 23.79 -1.96 32.25
N LEU A 303 23.26 -3.16 32.47
CA LEU A 303 21.95 -3.36 33.03
C LEU A 303 21.88 -2.89 34.53
N ARG A 304 22.91 -3.17 35.32
CA ARG A 304 22.99 -2.67 36.72
C ARG A 304 22.99 -1.14 36.75
N GLU A 305 23.78 -0.52 35.88
CA GLU A 305 23.77 0.95 35.79
C GLU A 305 22.41 1.47 35.29
N ALA A 306 21.74 0.79 34.34
CA ALA A 306 20.43 1.17 33.88
C ALA A 306 19.34 1.07 34.95
N TRP A 307 19.46 0.08 35.89
CA TRP A 307 18.54 -0.08 37.01
C TRP A 307 18.42 1.18 37.84
N LYS A 308 19.52 1.89 38.08
CA LYS A 308 19.55 3.14 38.87
C LYS A 308 18.62 4.22 38.32
N PHE A 309 18.30 4.16 36.99
CA PHE A 309 17.45 5.13 36.31
C PHE A 309 16.07 4.58 35.99
N SER A 310 15.84 3.27 36.11
CA SER A 310 14.65 2.60 35.61
C SER A 310 14.00 1.60 36.55
N ALA A 311 14.41 1.53 37.84
CA ALA A 311 13.86 0.61 38.83
C ALA A 311 12.33 0.68 38.99
N GLY A 312 11.71 1.84 38.75
CA GLY A 312 10.26 2.02 38.77
C GLY A 312 9.56 1.87 37.39
N SER A 313 10.29 1.42 36.38
CA SER A 313 9.80 1.24 35.01
C SER A 313 9.70 -0.23 34.63
N ASN A 314 8.74 -0.57 33.79
CA ASN A 314 8.76 -1.88 33.15
C ASN A 314 9.93 -2.00 32.13
N TYR A 315 10.35 -0.88 31.55
CA TYR A 315 11.40 -0.84 30.51
C TYR A 315 12.78 -0.66 31.12
N VAL A 316 13.76 -1.37 30.59
CA VAL A 316 15.18 -1.19 30.95
C VAL A 316 15.67 0.20 30.52
N PHE A 317 15.22 0.65 29.35
CA PHE A 317 15.58 1.96 28.79
C PHE A 317 14.31 2.80 28.57
N PRO A 318 13.77 3.43 29.63
CA PRO A 318 12.55 4.23 29.53
C PRO A 318 12.76 5.55 28.80
N GLY A 319 11.66 6.19 28.45
CA GLY A 319 11.64 7.49 27.79
C GLY A 319 11.98 8.64 28.75
N ALA A 320 12.60 9.69 28.24
CA ALA A 320 13.00 10.86 29.03
C ALA A 320 11.82 11.61 29.67
N HIS A 321 10.64 11.57 29.04
CA HIS A 321 9.44 12.27 29.54
C HIS A 321 8.49 11.38 30.33
N SER A 322 8.67 10.07 30.33
CA SER A 322 7.81 9.13 31.05
C SER A 322 8.51 7.78 31.21
N ILE A 323 8.64 7.35 32.44
CA ILE A 323 9.20 6.02 32.79
C ILE A 323 8.28 4.88 32.37
N HIS A 324 6.99 5.16 32.12
CA HIS A 324 5.99 4.17 31.66
C HIS A 324 6.00 3.96 30.14
N LYS A 325 6.85 4.66 29.42
CA LYS A 325 7.02 4.53 27.96
C LYS A 325 8.46 4.15 27.62
N PRO A 326 8.67 3.37 26.56
CA PRO A 326 10.03 3.08 26.09
C PRO A 326 10.70 4.35 25.56
N MET A 327 12.02 4.38 25.47
CA MET A 327 12.74 5.48 24.84
C MET A 327 12.23 5.77 23.42
N SER A 328 12.46 7.00 22.93
CA SER A 328 12.06 7.41 21.57
C SER A 328 12.70 6.50 20.51
N GLU A 329 11.98 6.25 19.44
CA GLU A 329 12.44 5.42 18.31
C GLU A 329 13.74 5.94 17.70
N ASN A 330 13.91 7.25 17.68
CA ASN A 330 15.07 7.91 17.08
C ASN A 330 16.18 8.26 18.08
N ALA A 331 16.04 7.93 19.37
CA ALA A 331 16.98 8.35 20.40
C ALA A 331 18.43 7.94 20.09
N LEU A 332 18.65 6.67 19.72
CA LEU A 332 19.96 6.15 19.36
C LEU A 332 20.50 6.76 18.05
N SER A 333 19.64 7.00 17.10
CA SER A 333 20.02 7.63 15.84
C SER A 333 20.41 9.10 16.03
N TYR A 334 19.71 9.84 16.88
CA TYR A 334 20.04 11.22 17.22
C TYR A 334 21.35 11.32 18.02
N LEU A 335 21.60 10.38 18.94
CA LEU A 335 22.88 10.32 19.65
C LEU A 335 24.04 10.25 18.66
N LEU A 336 24.04 9.25 17.76
CA LEU A 336 25.11 9.07 16.78
C LEU A 336 25.19 10.22 15.76
N LEU A 337 24.05 10.84 15.44
CA LEU A 337 24.03 12.00 14.54
C LEU A 337 24.72 13.21 15.15
N ARG A 338 24.47 13.51 16.43
CA ARG A 338 25.08 14.64 17.17
C ARG A 338 26.59 14.48 17.28
N GLU A 339 27.07 13.26 17.49
CA GLU A 339 28.50 12.94 17.52
C GLU A 339 29.15 12.85 16.12
N GLY A 340 28.44 13.29 15.06
CA GLY A 340 28.99 13.32 13.70
C GLY A 340 29.14 11.96 13.03
N LEU A 341 28.61 10.89 13.62
CA LEU A 341 28.82 9.51 13.18
C LEU A 341 27.87 9.06 12.06
N ARG A 342 26.86 9.87 11.65
CA ARG A 342 25.81 9.48 10.68
C ARG A 342 26.30 8.82 9.41
N LYS A 343 27.46 9.24 8.88
CA LYS A 343 28.03 8.69 7.65
C LYS A 343 29.00 7.54 7.90
N ARG A 344 29.46 7.35 9.14
CA ARG A 344 30.44 6.34 9.53
C ARG A 344 29.80 5.16 10.23
N HIS A 345 28.82 5.42 11.10
CA HIS A 345 28.14 4.39 11.88
C HIS A 345 26.72 4.81 12.22
N VAL A 346 25.79 3.85 12.20
CA VAL A 346 24.39 4.02 12.61
C VAL A 346 23.99 2.89 13.57
N PRO A 347 22.89 3.01 14.34
CA PRO A 347 22.51 1.96 15.31
C PRO A 347 22.42 0.55 14.69
N HIS A 348 21.90 0.43 13.47
CA HIS A 348 21.89 -0.85 12.72
C HIS A 348 23.28 -1.34 12.31
N GLY A 349 24.27 -0.46 12.25
CA GLY A 349 25.64 -0.76 11.89
C GLY A 349 26.30 -1.78 12.84
N TRP A 350 25.94 -1.78 14.14
CA TRP A 350 26.48 -2.72 15.11
C TRP A 350 26.31 -4.18 14.73
N ARG A 351 25.25 -4.53 14.03
CA ARG A 351 25.06 -5.90 13.52
C ARG A 351 26.08 -6.27 12.44
N SER A 352 26.40 -5.33 11.57
CA SER A 352 27.44 -5.51 10.54
C SER A 352 28.82 -5.53 11.19
N THR A 353 29.09 -4.63 12.14
CA THR A 353 30.33 -4.60 12.95
C THR A 353 30.56 -5.95 13.62
N PHE A 354 29.58 -6.45 14.36
CA PHE A 354 29.66 -7.73 15.04
C PHE A 354 29.91 -8.88 14.07
N SER A 355 29.11 -8.98 12.99
CA SER A 355 29.25 -10.05 12.01
C SER A 355 30.63 -10.03 11.33
N THR A 356 31.17 -8.85 11.01
CA THR A 356 32.48 -8.75 10.37
C THR A 356 33.59 -9.16 11.34
N ILE A 357 33.60 -8.58 12.54
CA ILE A 357 34.65 -8.87 13.54
C ILE A 357 34.63 -10.35 13.93
N MET A 358 33.47 -10.94 14.18
CA MET A 358 33.38 -12.34 14.58
C MET A 358 33.77 -13.31 13.47
N ASN A 359 33.48 -12.99 12.20
CA ASN A 359 33.91 -13.82 11.08
C ASN A 359 35.43 -13.76 10.86
N GLU A 360 36.04 -12.61 11.09
CA GLU A 360 37.52 -12.49 11.03
C GLU A 360 38.19 -13.31 12.13
N TRP A 361 37.62 -13.32 13.35
CA TRP A 361 38.15 -14.09 14.49
C TRP A 361 37.99 -15.61 14.38
N ILE A 362 36.98 -16.09 13.62
CA ILE A 362 36.74 -17.53 13.45
C ILE A 362 37.69 -18.13 12.37
N VAL A 363 38.22 -17.28 11.50
CA VAL A 363 39.10 -17.71 10.39
C VAL A 363 40.60 -17.72 10.78
N GLU A 364 40.97 -17.09 11.90
CA GLU A 364 42.30 -17.21 12.52
C GLU A 364 42.32 -18.39 13.53
#